data_30a5575382126d4cc5679b231d0f1a30
#
_entry.id   30a5575382126d4cc5679b231d0f1a30
#
_cell.length_a   1.000
_cell.length_b   1.000
_cell.length_c   1.000
_cell.angle_alpha   90.00
_cell.angle_beta   90.00
_cell.angle_gamma   90.00
#
_symmetry.space_group_name_H-M   'P 1'
#
loop_
_entity.id
_entity.type
_entity.pdbx_description
1 polymer ?
#
loop_
_entity_poly.entity_id
_entity_poly.type
_entity_poly.pdbx_seq_one_letter_code
_entity_poly.pdbx_strand_id
1 'polypeptide(L)'
;RFSDLLKELGIPYPDYGTATDADEALAVANKVGYPVLVRPSYVLGGQRMRIVINDQECETSVINLLKDIPDNVILIDHFLDRAKEAEIDAIYDGETVQIMGVMEHIEPAGIHSGDSNSVLPPYSLGAIIIETMKHYTDKLCRALDIRGLINIQFAIKGDKVYVIEANPRASRTTPFICKAYKIPYLNVATKVMLGTHKLKDFTFEEKLTGYAIKEPVFSFDKFPNVNKELGPEMKSTGEAIYFIKDLFDPYFRQLYKDKSMFLSK
;
A
#
# COMPACT_ATOMS: atom_id res chain seq x y z
N ARG A 1 17.76 -5.57 -3.49
CA ARG A 1 18.07 -5.21 -2.07
C ARG A 1 16.86 -5.36 -1.13
N PHE A 2 15.69 -4.73 -1.43
CA PHE A 2 14.52 -4.86 -0.54
C PHE A 2 13.94 -6.27 -0.57
N SER A 3 13.75 -6.83 -1.75
CA SER A 3 13.31 -8.22 -1.96
C SER A 3 14.28 -9.25 -1.35
N ASP A 4 15.59 -8.98 -1.37
CA ASP A 4 16.57 -9.86 -0.74
C ASP A 4 16.41 -9.84 0.78
N LEU A 5 16.20 -8.65 1.36
CA LEU A 5 15.91 -8.49 2.78
C LEU A 5 14.62 -9.25 3.17
N LEU A 6 13.56 -9.14 2.39
CA LEU A 6 12.31 -9.87 2.64
C LEU A 6 12.53 -11.39 2.63
N LYS A 7 13.35 -11.87 1.68
CA LYS A 7 13.72 -13.28 1.59
C LYS A 7 14.51 -13.74 2.81
N GLU A 8 15.49 -12.96 3.26
CA GLU A 8 16.27 -13.24 4.47
C GLU A 8 15.40 -13.30 5.73
N LEU A 9 14.40 -12.42 5.81
CA LEU A 9 13.43 -12.37 6.90
C LEU A 9 12.33 -13.43 6.80
N GLY A 10 12.28 -14.22 5.71
CA GLY A 10 11.20 -15.17 5.45
C GLY A 10 9.84 -14.52 5.24
N ILE A 11 9.81 -13.30 4.72
CA ILE A 11 8.60 -12.55 4.42
C ILE A 11 8.25 -12.72 2.94
N PRO A 12 7.03 -13.18 2.60
CA PRO A 12 6.61 -13.33 1.21
C PRO A 12 6.60 -12.00 0.45
N TYR A 13 7.10 -12.05 -0.77
CA TYR A 13 7.07 -10.98 -1.77
C TYR A 13 6.63 -11.59 -3.10
N PRO A 14 5.92 -10.87 -3.99
CA PRO A 14 5.60 -11.39 -5.32
C PRO A 14 6.86 -11.80 -6.11
N ASP A 15 6.76 -12.84 -6.91
CA ASP A 15 7.85 -13.22 -7.81
C ASP A 15 8.17 -12.06 -8.75
N TYR A 16 9.45 -11.82 -9.01
CA TYR A 16 9.89 -10.67 -9.78
C TYR A 16 11.17 -10.94 -10.57
N GLY A 17 11.45 -10.04 -11.49
CA GLY A 17 12.73 -9.94 -12.16
C GLY A 17 13.01 -8.51 -12.61
N THR A 18 14.20 -8.31 -13.17
CA THR A 18 14.65 -7.02 -13.71
C THR A 18 15.01 -7.18 -15.18
N ALA A 19 14.83 -6.11 -15.95
CA ALA A 19 15.15 -6.06 -17.37
C ALA A 19 15.70 -4.68 -17.72
N THR A 20 16.53 -4.62 -18.76
CA THR A 20 17.10 -3.39 -19.32
C THR A 20 16.59 -3.12 -20.73
N ASP A 21 15.96 -4.10 -21.35
CA ASP A 21 15.32 -4.00 -22.68
C ASP A 21 14.02 -4.80 -22.75
N ALA A 22 13.37 -4.78 -23.91
CA ALA A 22 12.08 -5.43 -24.12
C ALA A 22 12.20 -6.97 -24.17
N ASP A 23 13.27 -7.51 -24.72
CA ASP A 23 13.46 -8.96 -24.84
C ASP A 23 13.69 -9.60 -23.47
N GLU A 24 14.54 -8.96 -22.63
CA GLU A 24 14.73 -9.37 -21.24
C GLU A 24 13.43 -9.27 -20.46
N ALA A 25 12.65 -8.19 -20.69
CA ALA A 25 11.38 -7.98 -20.01
C ALA A 25 10.36 -9.06 -20.32
N LEU A 26 10.24 -9.46 -21.60
CA LEU A 26 9.37 -10.57 -22.02
C LEU A 26 9.82 -11.90 -21.40
N ALA A 27 11.12 -12.16 -21.38
CA ALA A 27 11.65 -13.38 -20.75
C ALA A 27 11.33 -13.44 -19.25
N VAL A 28 11.45 -12.31 -18.53
CA VAL A 28 11.07 -12.22 -17.11
C VAL A 28 9.57 -12.37 -16.94
N ALA A 29 8.74 -11.68 -17.72
CA ALA A 29 7.28 -11.73 -17.62
C ALA A 29 6.75 -13.15 -17.83
N ASN A 30 7.29 -13.87 -18.82
CA ASN A 30 6.93 -15.26 -19.10
C ASN A 30 7.38 -16.21 -17.97
N LYS A 31 8.50 -15.91 -17.30
CA LYS A 31 8.99 -16.71 -16.17
C LYS A 31 8.16 -16.52 -14.91
N VAL A 32 7.78 -15.27 -14.57
CA VAL A 32 6.99 -14.98 -13.36
C VAL A 32 5.50 -15.22 -13.55
N GLY A 33 5.04 -15.20 -14.80
CA GLY A 33 3.65 -15.46 -15.20
C GLY A 33 2.76 -14.22 -15.17
N TYR A 34 1.94 -14.04 -16.21
CA TYR A 34 0.97 -12.97 -16.32
C TYR A 34 -0.23 -13.16 -15.37
N PRO A 35 -0.89 -12.05 -14.94
CA PRO A 35 -0.54 -10.65 -15.22
C PRO A 35 0.71 -10.20 -14.47
N VAL A 36 1.43 -9.21 -15.04
CA VAL A 36 2.60 -8.62 -14.39
C VAL A 36 2.48 -7.11 -14.25
N LEU A 37 3.16 -6.56 -13.24
CA LEU A 37 3.31 -5.12 -13.04
C LEU A 37 4.66 -4.69 -13.57
N VAL A 38 4.66 -3.84 -14.60
CA VAL A 38 5.86 -3.23 -15.19
C VAL A 38 6.08 -1.86 -14.54
N ARG A 39 7.26 -1.63 -13.97
CA ARG A 39 7.58 -0.37 -13.29
C ARG A 39 9.06 0.01 -13.39
N PRO A 40 9.39 1.32 -13.37
CA PRO A 40 10.78 1.76 -13.25
C PRO A 40 11.34 1.41 -11.87
N SER A 41 12.66 1.25 -11.75
CA SER A 41 13.33 0.95 -10.48
C SER A 41 13.13 2.02 -9.40
N TYR A 42 13.00 3.28 -9.82
CA TYR A 42 12.77 4.41 -8.94
C TYR A 42 11.54 5.17 -9.41
N VAL A 43 10.47 5.08 -8.62
CA VAL A 43 9.19 5.70 -8.93
C VAL A 43 8.58 6.29 -7.67
N LEU A 44 7.87 7.42 -7.81
CA LEU A 44 7.10 8.07 -6.75
C LEU A 44 5.63 8.14 -7.16
N GLY A 45 4.73 7.74 -6.27
CA GLY A 45 3.28 7.80 -6.51
C GLY A 45 2.81 6.92 -7.67
N GLY A 46 3.50 5.80 -7.94
CA GLY A 46 3.12 4.83 -8.97
C GLY A 46 3.25 5.33 -10.42
N GLN A 47 3.95 6.45 -10.65
CA GLN A 47 4.10 7.01 -12.00
C GLN A 47 4.68 5.99 -12.98
N ARG A 48 4.04 5.90 -14.16
CA ARG A 48 4.45 4.99 -15.25
C ARG A 48 4.40 3.49 -14.91
N MET A 49 3.79 3.13 -13.80
CA MET A 49 3.49 1.73 -13.51
C MET A 49 2.32 1.26 -14.35
N ARG A 50 2.42 0.05 -14.90
CA ARG A 50 1.35 -0.57 -15.70
C ARG A 50 1.19 -2.04 -15.38
N ILE A 51 -0.06 -2.46 -15.22
CA ILE A 51 -0.44 -3.87 -15.17
C ILE A 51 -0.65 -4.30 -16.60
N VAL A 52 0.03 -5.38 -17.02
CA VAL A 52 -0.05 -5.94 -18.38
C VAL A 52 -0.37 -7.42 -18.30
N ILE A 53 -1.13 -7.91 -19.30
CA ILE A 53 -1.73 -9.24 -19.25
C ILE A 53 -1.19 -10.20 -20.33
N ASN A 54 -0.35 -9.70 -21.24
CA ASN A 54 0.23 -10.48 -22.34
C ASN A 54 1.54 -9.85 -22.84
N ASP A 55 2.24 -10.58 -23.71
CA ASP A 55 3.53 -10.17 -24.27
C ASP A 55 3.45 -8.86 -25.05
N GLN A 56 2.40 -8.64 -25.83
CA GLN A 56 2.24 -7.44 -26.66
C GLN A 56 2.11 -6.17 -25.79
N GLU A 57 1.33 -6.25 -24.72
CA GLU A 57 1.19 -5.14 -23.78
C GLU A 57 2.49 -4.91 -22.98
N CYS A 58 3.18 -5.99 -22.62
CA CYS A 58 4.47 -5.92 -21.91
C CYS A 58 5.50 -5.21 -22.79
N GLU A 59 5.73 -5.66 -24.01
CA GLU A 59 6.66 -5.07 -24.97
C GLU A 59 6.37 -3.58 -25.20
N THR A 60 5.11 -3.25 -25.50
CA THR A 60 4.67 -1.87 -25.73
C THR A 60 4.94 -0.98 -24.50
N SER A 61 4.64 -1.48 -23.31
CA SER A 61 4.82 -0.74 -22.05
C SER A 61 6.30 -0.49 -21.77
N VAL A 62 7.15 -1.49 -21.97
CA VAL A 62 8.60 -1.40 -21.77
C VAL A 62 9.24 -0.44 -22.76
N ILE A 63 8.92 -0.54 -24.05
CA ILE A 63 9.44 0.37 -25.07
C ILE A 63 9.07 1.83 -24.76
N ASN A 64 7.82 2.09 -24.38
CA ASN A 64 7.39 3.43 -24.02
C ASN A 64 8.11 3.96 -22.77
N LEU A 65 8.30 3.10 -21.77
CA LEU A 65 8.99 3.46 -20.54
C LEU A 65 10.46 3.80 -20.81
N LEU A 66 11.16 3.00 -21.61
CA LEU A 66 12.56 3.24 -21.97
C LEU A 66 12.74 4.48 -22.85
N LYS A 67 11.77 4.84 -23.70
CA LYS A 67 11.79 6.11 -24.44
C LYS A 67 11.77 7.32 -23.53
N ASP A 68 10.97 7.23 -22.46
CA ASP A 68 10.81 8.33 -21.50
C ASP A 68 11.93 8.40 -20.46
N ILE A 69 12.49 7.25 -20.08
CA ILE A 69 13.54 7.13 -19.09
C ILE A 69 14.61 6.16 -19.63
N PRO A 70 15.51 6.64 -20.51
CA PRO A 70 16.60 5.82 -21.03
C PRO A 70 17.51 5.31 -19.89
N ASP A 71 18.12 4.16 -20.10
CA ASP A 71 19.09 3.53 -19.17
C ASP A 71 18.51 3.15 -17.79
N ASN A 72 17.17 3.10 -17.64
CA ASN A 72 16.56 2.68 -16.40
C ASN A 72 16.44 1.15 -16.35
N VAL A 73 16.67 0.58 -15.17
CA VAL A 73 16.33 -0.81 -14.89
C VAL A 73 14.83 -0.89 -14.64
N ILE A 74 14.17 -1.76 -15.36
CA ILE A 74 12.74 -2.04 -15.24
C ILE A 74 12.55 -3.21 -14.28
N LEU A 75 11.60 -3.09 -13.36
CA LEU A 75 11.14 -4.20 -12.54
C LEU A 75 9.86 -4.77 -13.13
N ILE A 76 9.76 -6.08 -13.09
CA ILE A 76 8.60 -6.83 -13.53
C ILE A 76 8.21 -7.74 -12.39
N ASP A 77 7.12 -7.41 -11.72
CA ASP A 77 6.60 -8.15 -10.58
C ASP A 77 5.36 -8.95 -11.00
N HIS A 78 5.22 -10.18 -10.52
CA HIS A 78 3.97 -10.93 -10.68
C HIS A 78 2.83 -10.17 -10.00
N PHE A 79 1.78 -9.83 -10.74
CA PHE A 79 0.65 -9.09 -10.20
C PHE A 79 -0.31 -10.04 -9.48
N LEU A 80 -0.58 -9.75 -8.22
CA LEU A 80 -1.48 -10.55 -7.39
C LEU A 80 -2.95 -10.20 -7.67
N ASP A 81 -3.44 -10.60 -8.85
CA ASP A 81 -4.82 -10.33 -9.26
C ASP A 81 -5.83 -10.75 -8.19
N ARG A 82 -6.85 -9.90 -7.94
CA ARG A 82 -7.90 -10.09 -6.92
C ARG A 82 -7.39 -10.27 -5.49
N ALA A 83 -6.16 -9.89 -5.19
CA ALA A 83 -5.72 -9.79 -3.81
C ALA A 83 -6.45 -8.64 -3.10
N LYS A 84 -6.70 -8.80 -1.80
CA LYS A 84 -7.08 -7.68 -0.95
C LYS A 84 -5.82 -6.88 -0.62
N GLU A 85 -5.94 -5.57 -0.57
CA GLU A 85 -4.86 -4.73 -0.07
C GLU A 85 -5.17 -4.22 1.34
N ALA A 86 -4.11 -4.10 2.11
CA ALA A 86 -4.16 -3.50 3.43
C ALA A 86 -2.83 -2.81 3.74
N GLU A 87 -2.84 -1.90 4.68
CA GLU A 87 -1.63 -1.19 5.11
C GLU A 87 -1.54 -1.06 6.63
N ILE A 88 -0.32 -0.98 7.11
CA ILE A 88 -0.01 -0.67 8.50
C ILE A 88 0.82 0.62 8.53
N ASP A 89 0.41 1.56 9.37
CA ASP A 89 1.26 2.65 9.83
C ASP A 89 1.76 2.32 11.24
N ALA A 90 3.06 2.51 11.46
CA ALA A 90 3.70 2.23 12.75
C ALA A 90 4.78 3.27 13.10
N ILE A 91 5.13 3.32 14.37
CA ILE A 91 6.27 4.07 14.90
C ILE A 91 7.25 3.07 15.51
N TYR A 92 8.54 3.23 15.22
CA TYR A 92 9.62 2.46 15.83
C TYR A 92 10.64 3.38 16.50
N ASP A 93 11.04 3.08 17.73
CA ASP A 93 11.96 3.92 18.52
C ASP A 93 13.37 3.31 18.65
N GLY A 94 13.64 2.23 17.89
CA GLY A 94 14.87 1.44 17.97
C GLY A 94 14.79 0.25 18.93
N GLU A 95 13.72 0.15 19.72
CA GLU A 95 13.50 -0.93 20.69
C GLU A 95 12.11 -1.55 20.54
N THR A 96 11.08 -0.71 20.43
CA THR A 96 9.67 -1.09 20.43
C THR A 96 8.98 -0.59 19.17
N VAL A 97 8.06 -1.37 18.64
CA VAL A 97 7.16 -0.97 17.55
C VAL A 97 5.77 -0.67 18.13
N GLN A 98 5.26 0.53 17.86
CA GLN A 98 3.85 0.88 18.10
C GLN A 98 3.10 0.82 16.77
N ILE A 99 2.21 -0.13 16.61
CA ILE A 99 1.25 -0.14 15.50
C ILE A 99 0.26 1.00 15.76
N MET A 100 0.16 1.92 14.82
CA MET A 100 -0.77 3.05 14.90
C MET A 100 -2.16 2.65 14.40
N GLY A 101 -2.22 1.83 13.35
CA GLY A 101 -3.46 1.33 12.79
C GLY A 101 -3.22 0.33 11.66
N VAL A 102 -4.19 -0.54 11.49
CA VAL A 102 -4.27 -1.47 10.34
C VAL A 102 -5.48 -1.06 9.51
N MET A 103 -5.28 -0.76 8.24
CA MET A 103 -6.34 -0.31 7.33
C MET A 103 -6.52 -1.33 6.22
N GLU A 104 -7.77 -1.64 5.88
CA GLU A 104 -8.13 -2.51 4.77
C GLU A 104 -8.73 -1.67 3.63
N HIS A 105 -8.26 -1.88 2.40
CA HIS A 105 -8.78 -1.20 1.22
C HIS A 105 -10.07 -1.87 0.73
N ILE A 106 -10.99 -1.05 0.19
CA ILE A 106 -12.22 -1.54 -0.42
C ILE A 106 -11.99 -1.90 -1.88
N GLU A 107 -11.17 -1.13 -2.58
CA GLU A 107 -10.80 -1.38 -3.97
C GLU A 107 -9.89 -2.61 -4.08
N PRO A 108 -9.94 -3.31 -5.22
CA PRO A 108 -9.04 -4.43 -5.47
C PRO A 108 -7.59 -3.98 -5.62
N ALA A 109 -6.67 -4.93 -5.49
CA ALA A 109 -5.25 -4.71 -5.74
C ALA A 109 -4.98 -4.07 -7.11
N GLY A 110 -3.97 -3.23 -7.17
CA GLY A 110 -3.55 -2.51 -8.38
C GLY A 110 -4.05 -1.08 -8.48
N ILE A 111 -4.87 -0.62 -7.53
CA ILE A 111 -5.21 0.80 -7.38
C ILE A 111 -4.30 1.41 -6.31
N HIS A 112 -3.71 2.57 -6.61
CA HIS A 112 -2.82 3.24 -5.67
C HIS A 112 -3.50 3.46 -4.31
N SER A 113 -2.81 3.20 -3.20
CA SER A 113 -3.37 3.29 -1.84
C SER A 113 -3.95 4.67 -1.51
N GLY A 114 -3.40 5.75 -2.09
CA GLY A 114 -3.94 7.10 -1.98
C GLY A 114 -5.30 7.29 -2.68
N ASP A 115 -5.62 6.46 -3.65
CA ASP A 115 -6.85 6.51 -4.45
C ASP A 115 -7.89 5.47 -3.99
N SER A 116 -7.52 4.61 -3.04
CA SER A 116 -8.41 3.60 -2.47
C SER A 116 -9.16 4.13 -1.26
N ASN A 117 -10.43 3.75 -1.14
CA ASN A 117 -11.16 3.87 0.09
C ASN A 117 -10.60 2.87 1.10
N SER A 118 -10.38 3.30 2.33
CA SER A 118 -9.78 2.44 3.36
C SER A 118 -10.57 2.48 4.65
N VAL A 119 -10.68 1.35 5.31
CA VAL A 119 -11.48 1.17 6.52
C VAL A 119 -10.58 0.85 7.71
N LEU A 120 -10.78 1.54 8.81
CA LEU A 120 -10.10 1.38 10.08
C LEU A 120 -11.13 1.11 11.19
N PRO A 121 -11.00 0.04 11.99
CA PRO A 121 -10.13 -1.11 11.78
C PRO A 121 -10.54 -1.94 10.55
N PRO A 122 -9.76 -2.96 10.15
CA PRO A 122 -10.11 -3.86 9.04
C PRO A 122 -11.50 -4.47 9.22
N TYR A 123 -12.25 -4.55 8.13
CA TYR A 123 -13.64 -5.00 8.15
C TYR A 123 -13.81 -6.47 7.74
N SER A 124 -12.86 -7.03 7.00
CA SER A 124 -12.98 -8.40 6.48
C SER A 124 -11.72 -9.27 6.71
N LEU A 125 -10.62 -8.71 7.20
CA LEU A 125 -9.40 -9.46 7.48
C LEU A 125 -9.52 -10.22 8.80
N GLY A 126 -9.20 -11.53 8.75
CA GLY A 126 -9.16 -12.37 9.95
C GLY A 126 -8.01 -12.02 10.90
N ALA A 127 -8.16 -12.34 12.18
CA ALA A 127 -7.17 -12.03 13.21
C ALA A 127 -5.76 -12.59 12.89
N ILE A 128 -5.67 -13.79 12.31
CA ILE A 128 -4.38 -14.42 11.93
C ILE A 128 -3.66 -13.57 10.88
N ILE A 129 -4.38 -13.06 9.89
CA ILE A 129 -3.81 -12.18 8.85
C ILE A 129 -3.27 -10.89 9.48
N ILE A 130 -4.08 -10.25 10.34
CA ILE A 130 -3.70 -9.02 11.03
C ILE A 130 -2.44 -9.23 11.89
N GLU A 131 -2.37 -10.30 12.66
CA GLU A 131 -1.21 -10.61 13.47
C GLU A 131 0.03 -10.94 12.61
N THR A 132 -0.14 -11.60 11.47
CA THR A 132 0.93 -11.82 10.50
C THR A 132 1.47 -10.50 9.96
N MET A 133 0.60 -9.57 9.57
CA MET A 133 0.99 -8.24 9.12
C MET A 133 1.77 -7.47 10.19
N LYS A 134 1.29 -7.48 11.44
CA LYS A 134 1.99 -6.86 12.58
C LYS A 134 3.36 -7.47 12.82
N HIS A 135 3.45 -8.81 12.75
CA HIS A 135 4.72 -9.53 12.90
C HIS A 135 5.72 -9.15 11.79
N TYR A 136 5.28 -9.05 10.53
CA TYR A 136 6.14 -8.62 9.44
C TYR A 136 6.57 -7.16 9.61
N THR A 137 5.67 -6.31 10.12
CA THR A 137 6.00 -4.91 10.43
C THR A 137 7.11 -4.82 11.48
N ASP A 138 7.03 -5.58 12.59
CA ASP A 138 8.08 -5.61 13.61
C ASP A 138 9.43 -6.07 13.05
N LYS A 139 9.44 -7.16 12.27
CA LYS A 139 10.66 -7.64 11.60
C LYS A 139 11.29 -6.58 10.70
N LEU A 140 10.49 -5.91 9.88
CA LEU A 140 10.98 -4.90 8.94
C LEU A 140 11.49 -3.65 9.65
N CYS A 141 10.80 -3.17 10.70
CA CYS A 141 11.26 -2.05 11.50
C CYS A 141 12.67 -2.31 12.06
N ARG A 142 12.88 -3.49 12.63
CA ARG A 142 14.18 -3.89 13.22
C ARG A 142 15.26 -4.06 12.16
N ALA A 143 14.97 -4.74 11.07
CA ALA A 143 15.94 -5.02 10.01
C ALA A 143 16.38 -3.77 9.24
N LEU A 144 15.47 -2.79 9.08
CA LEU A 144 15.75 -1.51 8.42
C LEU A 144 16.32 -0.45 9.38
N ASP A 145 16.37 -0.73 10.69
CA ASP A 145 16.80 0.19 11.77
C ASP A 145 16.15 1.59 11.64
N ILE A 146 14.86 1.60 11.34
CA ILE A 146 14.09 2.83 11.13
C ILE A 146 13.78 3.44 12.50
N ARG A 147 14.02 4.74 12.65
CA ARG A 147 13.55 5.49 13.81
C ARG A 147 12.51 6.51 13.41
N GLY A 148 11.28 6.32 13.87
CA GLY A 148 10.14 7.15 13.51
C GLY A 148 9.06 6.37 12.78
N LEU A 149 8.44 7.01 11.80
CA LEU A 149 7.29 6.49 11.08
C LEU A 149 7.66 5.55 9.95
N ILE A 150 6.87 4.50 9.79
CA ILE A 150 6.88 3.61 8.64
C ILE A 150 5.44 3.28 8.23
N ASN A 151 5.22 3.23 6.91
CA ASN A 151 4.03 2.68 6.30
C ASN A 151 4.41 1.43 5.51
N ILE A 152 3.72 0.32 5.72
CA ILE A 152 3.93 -0.94 5.00
C ILE A 152 2.64 -1.33 4.32
N GLN A 153 2.72 -1.62 3.03
CA GLN A 153 1.59 -2.07 2.22
C GLN A 153 1.67 -3.58 1.98
N PHE A 154 0.53 -4.23 2.11
CA PHE A 154 0.39 -5.67 2.02
C PHE A 154 -0.66 -6.04 0.96
N ALA A 155 -0.41 -7.16 0.26
CA ALA A 155 -1.43 -7.86 -0.51
C ALA A 155 -1.75 -9.20 0.17
N ILE A 156 -3.03 -9.51 0.27
CA ILE A 156 -3.53 -10.74 0.87
C ILE A 156 -4.23 -11.56 -0.21
N LYS A 157 -3.67 -12.72 -0.54
CA LYS A 157 -4.26 -13.67 -1.49
C LYS A 157 -4.50 -15.02 -0.83
N GLY A 158 -5.76 -15.38 -0.65
CA GLY A 158 -6.13 -16.48 0.24
C GLY A 158 -5.66 -16.19 1.68
N ASP A 159 -4.93 -17.13 2.25
CA ASP A 159 -4.37 -16.99 3.61
C ASP A 159 -2.92 -16.46 3.62
N LYS A 160 -2.37 -16.14 2.46
CA LYS A 160 -0.99 -15.68 2.33
C LYS A 160 -0.90 -14.17 2.30
N VAL A 161 -0.03 -13.63 3.16
CA VAL A 161 0.27 -12.20 3.28
C VAL A 161 1.58 -11.91 2.57
N TYR A 162 1.56 -10.98 1.63
CA TYR A 162 2.73 -10.50 0.90
C TYR A 162 3.00 -9.06 1.28
N VAL A 163 4.26 -8.70 1.48
CA VAL A 163 4.68 -7.30 1.55
C VAL A 163 4.85 -6.78 0.13
N ILE A 164 4.22 -5.66 -0.19
CA ILE A 164 4.35 -4.98 -1.49
C ILE A 164 5.40 -3.89 -1.39
N GLU A 165 5.30 -3.04 -0.37
CA GLU A 165 6.11 -1.84 -0.21
C GLU A 165 6.30 -1.50 1.27
N ALA A 166 7.48 -0.94 1.61
CA ALA A 166 7.77 -0.37 2.91
C ALA A 166 8.32 1.05 2.73
N ASN A 167 7.63 2.02 3.32
CA ASN A 167 7.92 3.44 3.21
C ASN A 167 8.36 4.00 4.57
N PRO A 168 9.67 4.23 4.83
CA PRO A 168 10.17 4.75 6.10
C PRO A 168 9.95 6.27 6.20
N ARG A 169 8.72 6.68 6.21
CA ARG A 169 8.24 8.06 6.26
C ARG A 169 6.79 8.12 6.71
N ALA A 170 6.28 9.32 7.01
CA ALA A 170 4.86 9.54 7.18
C ALA A 170 4.09 9.18 5.89
N SER A 171 2.95 8.53 6.04
CA SER A 171 2.00 8.25 4.98
C SER A 171 0.88 9.30 4.94
N ARG A 172 0.06 9.27 3.91
CA ARG A 172 -1.18 10.07 3.87
C ARG A 172 -2.21 9.56 4.89
N THR A 173 -2.15 8.28 5.25
CA THR A 173 -3.03 7.65 6.24
C THR A 173 -2.66 8.00 7.68
N THR A 174 -1.42 8.43 7.95
CA THR A 174 -1.01 8.83 9.31
C THR A 174 -1.91 9.90 9.94
N PRO A 175 -2.22 11.05 9.28
CA PRO A 175 -3.15 12.05 9.84
C PRO A 175 -4.58 11.51 10.01
N PHE A 176 -5.02 10.65 9.10
CA PHE A 176 -6.32 9.99 9.19
C PHE A 176 -6.42 9.13 10.46
N ILE A 177 -5.43 8.27 10.72
CA ILE A 177 -5.38 7.41 11.92
C ILE A 177 -5.35 8.26 13.19
N CYS A 178 -4.55 9.33 13.20
CA CYS A 178 -4.52 10.27 14.33
C CYS A 178 -5.90 10.85 14.66
N LYS A 179 -6.66 11.23 13.64
CA LYS A 179 -8.03 11.76 13.81
C LYS A 179 -9.02 10.68 14.23
N ALA A 180 -8.93 9.49 13.64
CA ALA A 180 -9.82 8.37 13.93
C ALA A 180 -9.72 7.93 15.39
N TYR A 181 -8.51 7.69 15.88
CA TYR A 181 -8.27 7.26 17.25
C TYR A 181 -8.17 8.40 18.27
N LYS A 182 -8.08 9.67 17.79
CA LYS A 182 -7.83 10.85 18.64
C LYS A 182 -6.52 10.77 19.42
N ILE A 183 -5.51 10.13 18.82
CA ILE A 183 -4.17 9.98 19.39
C ILE A 183 -3.19 10.82 18.58
N PRO A 184 -2.35 11.68 19.21
CA PRO A 184 -1.42 12.54 18.49
C PRO A 184 -0.14 11.79 18.07
N TYR A 185 -0.27 10.72 17.31
CA TYR A 185 0.85 9.87 16.86
C TYR A 185 1.96 10.65 16.15
N LEU A 186 1.62 11.69 15.38
CA LEU A 186 2.62 12.54 14.74
C LEU A 186 3.51 13.28 15.75
N ASN A 187 2.93 13.74 16.85
CA ASN A 187 3.71 14.37 17.93
C ASN A 187 4.62 13.34 18.62
N VAL A 188 4.10 12.14 18.89
CA VAL A 188 4.88 11.03 19.46
C VAL A 188 6.04 10.68 18.53
N ALA A 189 5.77 10.46 17.25
CA ALA A 189 6.79 10.13 16.26
C ALA A 189 7.89 11.19 16.18
N THR A 190 7.51 12.48 16.20
CA THR A 190 8.49 13.58 16.20
C THR A 190 9.41 13.51 17.42
N LYS A 191 8.87 13.29 18.63
CA LYS A 191 9.67 13.14 19.85
C LYS A 191 10.60 11.93 19.82
N VAL A 192 10.14 10.81 19.26
CA VAL A 192 10.94 9.61 19.04
C VAL A 192 12.07 9.87 18.04
N MET A 193 11.80 10.53 16.92
CA MET A 193 12.79 10.87 15.90
C MET A 193 13.86 11.84 16.42
N LEU A 194 13.48 12.78 17.27
CA LEU A 194 14.40 13.69 17.95
C LEU A 194 15.20 13.02 19.09
N GLY A 195 14.89 11.76 19.42
CA GLY A 195 15.55 11.03 20.50
C GLY A 195 15.23 11.56 21.92
N THR A 196 14.22 12.42 22.06
CA THR A 196 13.85 13.01 23.35
C THR A 196 12.98 12.09 24.20
N HIS A 197 12.29 11.14 23.57
CA HIS A 197 11.40 10.19 24.24
C HIS A 197 11.49 8.80 23.57
N LYS A 198 11.09 7.77 24.34
CA LYS A 198 10.85 6.41 23.85
C LYS A 198 9.36 6.11 23.82
N LEU A 199 8.94 5.10 23.07
CA LEU A 199 7.52 4.72 23.00
C LEU A 199 6.93 4.32 24.34
N LYS A 200 7.73 3.74 25.23
CA LYS A 200 7.33 3.40 26.62
C LYS A 200 6.93 4.60 27.49
N ASP A 201 7.30 5.82 27.08
CA ASP A 201 6.97 7.05 27.79
C ASP A 201 5.55 7.55 27.48
N PHE A 202 4.84 6.85 26.58
CA PHE A 202 3.49 7.21 26.13
C PHE A 202 2.50 6.08 26.42
N THR A 203 1.24 6.47 26.66
CA THR A 203 0.12 5.55 26.75
C THR A 203 -0.78 5.76 25.53
N PHE A 204 -1.19 4.68 24.88
CA PHE A 204 -2.04 4.71 23.71
C PHE A 204 -3.39 4.08 24.04
N GLU A 205 -4.44 4.90 24.10
CA GLU A 205 -5.82 4.44 24.31
C GLU A 205 -6.64 4.71 23.05
N GLU A 206 -6.85 3.69 22.26
CA GLU A 206 -7.67 3.77 21.05
C GLU A 206 -9.15 3.87 21.44
N LYS A 207 -9.82 4.98 21.07
CA LYS A 207 -11.20 5.29 21.45
C LYS A 207 -12.15 5.31 20.26
N LEU A 208 -11.89 4.49 19.25
CA LEU A 208 -12.77 4.38 18.10
C LEU A 208 -13.92 3.40 18.41
N THR A 209 -15.16 3.90 18.34
CA THR A 209 -16.36 3.05 18.39
C THR A 209 -16.91 2.94 16.96
N GLY A 210 -16.99 1.71 16.43
CA GLY A 210 -17.34 1.48 15.03
C GLY A 210 -16.14 1.55 14.10
N TYR A 211 -16.29 2.21 12.96
CA TYR A 211 -15.28 2.27 11.90
C TYR A 211 -15.07 3.71 11.42
N ALA A 212 -13.86 4.00 11.02
CA ALA A 212 -13.52 5.20 10.27
C ALA A 212 -13.21 4.81 8.81
N ILE A 213 -13.77 5.57 7.85
CA ILE A 213 -13.58 5.37 6.42
C ILE A 213 -12.80 6.55 5.88
N LYS A 214 -11.68 6.27 5.22
CA LYS A 214 -10.97 7.25 4.40
C LYS A 214 -11.52 7.17 2.98
N GLU A 215 -11.99 8.29 2.45
CA GLU A 215 -12.43 8.43 1.07
C GLU A 215 -11.49 9.37 0.32
N PRO A 216 -10.90 8.95 -0.83
CA PRO A 216 -10.09 9.82 -1.66
C PRO A 216 -10.94 10.89 -2.34
N VAL A 217 -10.38 12.09 -2.48
CA VAL A 217 -10.98 13.20 -3.19
C VAL A 217 -10.25 13.41 -4.51
N PHE A 218 -11.00 13.50 -5.61
CA PHE A 218 -10.46 13.68 -6.96
C PHE A 218 -10.87 15.06 -7.51
N SER A 219 -9.91 15.81 -8.01
CA SER A 219 -10.15 17.13 -8.64
C SER A 219 -10.20 17.03 -10.17
N PHE A 220 -10.84 16.01 -10.72
CA PHE A 220 -10.89 15.78 -12.18
C PHE A 220 -11.52 16.95 -12.97
N ASP A 221 -12.43 17.69 -12.36
CA ASP A 221 -13.03 18.87 -13.00
C ASP A 221 -12.04 20.02 -13.22
N LYS A 222 -10.97 20.04 -12.38
CA LYS A 222 -9.87 21.03 -12.54
C LYS A 222 -8.82 20.56 -13.54
N PHE A 223 -8.77 19.27 -13.84
CA PHE A 223 -7.79 18.64 -14.74
C PHE A 223 -8.49 17.81 -15.82
N PRO A 224 -9.16 18.44 -16.79
CA PRO A 224 -10.03 17.76 -17.76
C PRO A 224 -9.29 16.76 -18.67
N ASN A 225 -7.98 16.93 -18.86
CA ASN A 225 -7.16 16.09 -19.73
C ASN A 225 -6.52 14.88 -19.03
N VAL A 226 -6.75 14.70 -17.71
CA VAL A 226 -6.22 13.56 -16.97
C VAL A 226 -7.12 12.35 -17.19
N ASN A 227 -6.51 11.19 -17.46
CA ASN A 227 -7.25 9.93 -17.47
C ASN A 227 -7.84 9.68 -16.07
N LYS A 228 -9.17 9.51 -16.01
CA LYS A 228 -9.94 9.31 -14.78
C LYS A 228 -9.93 7.86 -14.30
N GLU A 229 -9.44 6.93 -15.12
CA GLU A 229 -9.36 5.53 -14.79
C GLU A 229 -8.34 5.29 -13.67
N LEU A 230 -8.76 4.65 -12.59
CA LEU A 230 -7.90 4.36 -11.45
C LEU A 230 -6.94 3.21 -11.77
N GLY A 231 -5.74 3.28 -11.18
CA GLY A 231 -4.70 2.30 -11.39
C GLY A 231 -3.53 2.51 -10.43
N PRO A 232 -2.34 2.01 -10.76
CA PRO A 232 -1.17 2.13 -9.89
C PRO A 232 -0.69 3.56 -9.66
N GLU A 233 -1.00 4.48 -10.59
CA GLU A 233 -0.62 5.90 -10.50
C GLU A 233 -1.64 6.69 -9.69
N MET A 234 -1.16 7.42 -8.67
CA MET A 234 -1.99 8.23 -7.79
C MET A 234 -2.61 9.44 -8.51
N LYS A 235 -3.91 9.63 -8.35
CA LYS A 235 -4.71 10.73 -8.95
C LYS A 235 -5.47 11.57 -7.93
N SER A 236 -5.65 11.09 -6.71
CA SER A 236 -6.34 11.82 -5.66
C SER A 236 -5.55 13.05 -5.21
N THR A 237 -6.29 14.13 -4.90
CA THR A 237 -5.74 15.42 -4.47
C THR A 237 -6.04 15.74 -3.02
N GLY A 238 -6.83 14.91 -2.35
CA GLY A 238 -7.22 15.07 -0.96
C GLY A 238 -7.89 13.82 -0.44
N GLU A 239 -8.37 13.89 0.80
CA GLU A 239 -9.09 12.81 1.45
C GLU A 239 -10.14 13.35 2.41
N ALA A 240 -11.23 12.61 2.59
CA ALA A 240 -12.27 12.84 3.57
C ALA A 240 -12.27 11.69 4.60
N ILE A 241 -12.80 11.97 5.78
CA ILE A 241 -12.99 10.98 6.84
C ILE A 241 -14.47 10.89 7.19
N TYR A 242 -15.00 9.67 7.25
CA TYR A 242 -16.34 9.37 7.71
C TYR A 242 -16.28 8.39 8.88
N PHE A 243 -17.22 8.53 9.82
CA PHE A 243 -17.36 7.61 10.94
C PHE A 243 -18.70 6.90 10.84
N ILE A 244 -18.66 5.59 10.90
CA ILE A 244 -19.85 4.73 10.91
C ILE A 244 -19.88 3.87 12.15
N LYS A 245 -21.07 3.54 12.62
CA LYS A 245 -21.24 2.72 13.81
C LYS A 245 -20.96 1.24 13.54
N ASP A 246 -21.38 0.76 12.39
CA ASP A 246 -21.26 -0.63 11.96
C ASP A 246 -21.27 -0.74 10.44
N LEU A 247 -20.98 -1.93 9.92
CA LEU A 247 -20.90 -2.21 8.48
C LEU A 247 -22.28 -2.30 7.79
N PHE A 248 -23.38 -2.18 8.54
CA PHE A 248 -24.74 -2.09 7.98
C PHE A 248 -25.12 -0.65 7.60
N ASP A 249 -24.27 0.31 7.90
CA ASP A 249 -24.47 1.70 7.51
C ASP A 249 -24.73 1.83 6.00
N PRO A 250 -25.78 2.54 5.57
CA PRO A 250 -26.12 2.69 4.16
C PRO A 250 -25.00 3.26 3.31
N TYR A 251 -24.19 4.20 3.86
CA TYR A 251 -23.04 4.78 3.17
C TYR A 251 -21.97 3.73 2.87
N PHE A 252 -21.59 2.91 3.87
CA PHE A 252 -20.61 1.85 3.66
C PHE A 252 -21.11 0.81 2.65
N ARG A 253 -22.38 0.41 2.77
CA ARG A 253 -23.01 -0.56 1.84
C ARG A 253 -22.99 -0.05 0.41
N GLN A 254 -23.33 1.21 0.19
CA GLN A 254 -23.30 1.82 -1.14
C GLN A 254 -21.87 1.86 -1.67
N LEU A 255 -20.93 2.36 -0.88
CA LEU A 255 -19.51 2.44 -1.22
C LEU A 255 -18.94 1.06 -1.60
N TYR A 256 -19.22 0.05 -0.78
CA TYR A 256 -18.75 -1.31 -1.02
C TYR A 256 -19.39 -1.92 -2.27
N LYS A 257 -20.69 -1.72 -2.49
CA LYS A 257 -21.40 -2.20 -3.68
C LYS A 257 -20.85 -1.59 -4.96
N ASP A 258 -20.65 -0.28 -4.98
CA ASP A 258 -20.13 0.42 -6.14
C ASP A 258 -18.72 -0.05 -6.51
N LYS A 259 -17.92 -0.41 -5.52
CA LYS A 259 -16.54 -0.88 -5.71
C LYS A 259 -16.43 -2.37 -5.98
N SER A 260 -17.28 -3.20 -5.37
CA SER A 260 -17.30 -4.66 -5.60
C SER A 260 -17.73 -5.04 -7.01
N MET A 261 -18.41 -4.14 -7.74
CA MET A 261 -18.73 -4.34 -9.16
C MET A 261 -17.48 -4.45 -10.05
N PHE A 262 -16.33 -3.93 -9.61
CA PHE A 262 -15.05 -4.12 -10.31
C PHE A 262 -14.45 -5.53 -10.11
N LEU A 263 -14.91 -6.27 -9.10
CA LEU A 263 -14.45 -7.63 -8.82
C LEU A 263 -15.21 -8.70 -9.64
N SER A 264 -16.33 -8.32 -10.27
CA SER A 264 -17.22 -9.24 -10.99
C SER A 264 -17.06 -9.22 -12.52
N LYS A 265 -16.14 -8.45 -13.05
CA LYS A 265 -15.72 -8.44 -14.45
C LYS A 265 -14.31 -9.02 -14.56
#